data_6df29815843e8befe797adaea8fafff7
#
_entry.id   6df29815843e8befe797adaea8fafff7
#
_cell.length_a   1.000
_cell.length_b   1.000
_cell.length_c   1.000
_cell.angle_alpha   90.00
_cell.angle_beta   90.00
_cell.angle_gamma   90.00
#
_symmetry.space_group_name_H-M   'P 1'
#
loop_
_entity.id
_entity.type
_entity.pdbx_description
1 polymer ?
#
loop_
_entity_poly.entity_id
_entity_poly.type
_entity_poly.pdbx_seq_one_letter_code
_entity_poly.pdbx_strand_id
1 'polypeptide(L)'
;KLRKKNFKVKKIDGDIFRKKNKTTKFNKKSIIENNLSIINYIDKIHNNYDFVIVSVISPLKKTREYAKKKFGKNYFEVYTKCSIRELTRRDTKKLYEKAKKNIITNLIGFNSSINYEKTKYKKIIVNTDKETISVSSNKVIEKINLWVKVLAGKIKLQFM
;
A
#
# COMPACT_ATOMS: atom_id res chain seq x y z
N LYS A 1 14.14 6.41 5.55
CA LYS A 1 15.28 5.93 4.73
C LYS A 1 15.39 6.68 3.40
N LEU A 2 14.34 6.73 2.52
CA LEU A 2 14.42 7.46 1.24
C LEU A 2 14.74 8.94 1.43
N ARG A 3 14.06 9.64 2.36
CA ARG A 3 14.35 11.05 2.66
C ARG A 3 15.79 11.28 3.16
N LYS A 4 16.36 10.33 3.92
CA LYS A 4 17.77 10.37 4.35
C LYS A 4 18.76 10.22 3.17
N LYS A 5 18.28 9.80 2.00
CA LYS A 5 19.02 9.72 0.73
C LYS A 5 18.64 10.87 -0.22
N ASN A 6 18.13 11.98 0.33
CA ASN A 6 17.72 13.20 -0.38
C ASN A 6 16.60 13.04 -1.43
N PHE A 7 15.86 11.94 -1.41
CA PHE A 7 14.69 11.80 -2.28
C PHE A 7 13.51 12.64 -1.79
N LYS A 8 12.83 13.29 -2.71
CA LYS A 8 11.58 14.01 -2.48
C LYS A 8 10.41 13.03 -2.38
N VAL A 9 9.92 12.79 -1.16
CA VAL A 9 8.96 11.73 -0.87
C VAL A 9 7.64 12.30 -0.39
N LYS A 10 6.53 11.98 -1.09
CA LYS A 10 5.15 12.19 -0.64
C LYS A 10 4.62 10.93 0.04
N LYS A 11 4.04 11.08 1.22
CA LYS A 11 3.28 10.03 1.90
C LYS A 11 1.79 10.33 1.82
N ILE A 12 1.00 9.32 1.47
CA ILE A 12 -0.47 9.36 1.45
C ILE A 12 -0.95 8.25 2.39
N ASP A 13 -1.66 8.64 3.45
CA ASP A 13 -2.34 7.74 4.36
C ASP A 13 -3.80 7.61 3.92
N GLY A 14 -4.26 6.38 3.69
CA GLY A 14 -5.60 6.11 3.19
C GLY A 14 -6.70 6.50 4.18
N ASP A 15 -6.45 6.40 5.49
CA ASP A 15 -7.42 6.78 6.52
C ASP A 15 -7.57 8.30 6.58
N ILE A 16 -6.45 9.03 6.52
CA ILE A 16 -6.46 10.50 6.48
C ILE A 16 -7.13 10.98 5.19
N PHE A 17 -6.81 10.35 4.06
CA PHE A 17 -7.41 10.69 2.76
C PHE A 17 -8.92 10.48 2.75
N ARG A 18 -9.38 9.36 3.31
CA ARG A 18 -10.80 9.03 3.46
C ARG A 18 -11.54 10.04 4.33
N LYS A 19 -10.96 10.42 5.48
CA LYS A 19 -11.53 11.46 6.36
C LYS A 19 -11.69 12.79 5.64
N LYS A 20 -10.67 13.23 4.92
CA LYS A 20 -10.70 14.48 4.13
C LYS A 20 -11.83 14.48 3.10
N ASN A 21 -12.08 13.34 2.46
CA ASN A 21 -13.13 13.18 1.46
C ASN A 21 -14.51 12.83 2.06
N LYS A 22 -14.65 12.88 3.40
CA LYS A 22 -15.90 12.57 4.14
C LYS A 22 -16.49 11.20 3.79
N THR A 23 -15.65 10.24 3.37
CA THR A 23 -16.09 8.89 3.00
C THR A 23 -16.10 8.00 4.23
N THR A 24 -17.29 7.70 4.77
CA THR A 24 -17.47 6.93 6.02
C THR A 24 -17.78 5.46 5.79
N LYS A 25 -18.34 5.09 4.64
CA LYS A 25 -18.77 3.73 4.31
C LYS A 25 -17.59 2.84 3.88
N PHE A 26 -17.67 1.55 4.25
CA PHE A 26 -16.67 0.52 3.93
C PHE A 26 -17.24 -0.62 3.07
N ASN A 27 -18.28 -0.35 2.28
CA ASN A 27 -18.77 -1.27 1.27
C ASN A 27 -17.86 -1.30 0.02
N LYS A 28 -18.07 -2.28 -0.85
CA LYS A 28 -17.25 -2.49 -2.07
C LYS A 28 -17.18 -1.25 -2.95
N LYS A 29 -18.30 -0.55 -3.15
CA LYS A 29 -18.39 0.68 -3.96
C LYS A 29 -17.52 1.79 -3.37
N SER A 30 -17.69 2.09 -2.08
CA SER A 30 -16.92 3.15 -1.40
C SER A 30 -15.42 2.86 -1.34
N ILE A 31 -15.03 1.59 -1.25
CA ILE A 31 -13.61 1.20 -1.31
C ILE A 31 -13.03 1.48 -2.70
N ILE A 32 -13.76 1.14 -3.77
CA ILE A 32 -13.36 1.42 -5.15
C ILE A 32 -13.22 2.94 -5.35
N GLU A 33 -14.23 3.71 -5.01
CA GLU A 33 -14.25 5.16 -5.16
C GLU A 33 -13.09 5.83 -4.42
N ASN A 34 -12.86 5.45 -3.17
CA ASN A 34 -11.74 5.99 -2.39
C ASN A 34 -10.38 5.64 -3.02
N ASN A 35 -10.18 4.41 -3.46
CA ASN A 35 -8.93 4.01 -4.08
C ASN A 35 -8.71 4.68 -5.44
N LEU A 36 -9.75 4.85 -6.25
CA LEU A 36 -9.68 5.60 -7.50
C LEU A 36 -9.38 7.09 -7.25
N SER A 37 -9.99 7.68 -6.24
CA SER A 37 -9.73 9.08 -5.85
C SER A 37 -8.27 9.28 -5.43
N ILE A 38 -7.68 8.32 -4.69
CA ILE A 38 -6.25 8.33 -4.36
C ILE A 38 -5.41 8.25 -5.63
N ILE A 39 -5.72 7.33 -6.55
CA ILE A 39 -5.00 7.16 -7.82
C ILE A 39 -5.05 8.44 -8.65
N ASN A 40 -6.22 9.05 -8.78
CA ASN A 40 -6.39 10.31 -9.52
C ASN A 40 -5.66 11.48 -8.85
N TYR A 41 -5.61 11.52 -7.53
CA TYR A 41 -4.80 12.51 -6.81
C TYR A 41 -3.31 12.32 -7.07
N ILE A 42 -2.82 11.08 -7.03
CA ILE A 42 -1.42 10.76 -7.35
C ILE A 42 -1.06 11.19 -8.77
N ASP A 43 -1.93 10.93 -9.73
CA ASP A 43 -1.75 11.31 -11.13
C ASP A 43 -1.45 12.81 -11.32
N LYS A 44 -2.09 13.64 -10.51
CA LYS A 44 -1.89 15.09 -10.54
C LYS A 44 -0.57 15.56 -9.92
N ILE A 45 0.00 14.78 -8.99
CA ILE A 45 1.12 15.25 -8.17
C ILE A 45 2.42 14.49 -8.38
N HIS A 46 2.39 13.29 -9.00
CA HIS A 46 3.54 12.37 -8.97
C HIS A 46 4.80 12.96 -9.60
N ASN A 47 4.68 13.83 -10.60
CA ASN A 47 5.82 14.48 -11.25
C ASN A 47 6.60 15.42 -10.31
N ASN A 48 6.01 15.83 -9.18
CA ASN A 48 6.65 16.70 -8.20
C ASN A 48 7.48 15.95 -7.17
N TYR A 49 7.52 14.61 -7.22
CA TYR A 49 8.16 13.75 -6.22
C TYR A 49 8.91 12.60 -6.87
N ASP A 50 10.04 12.21 -6.28
CA ASP A 50 10.75 11.00 -6.67
C ASP A 50 9.98 9.74 -6.28
N PHE A 51 9.28 9.80 -5.14
CA PHE A 51 8.45 8.70 -4.64
C PHE A 51 7.14 9.19 -4.05
N VAL A 52 6.05 8.52 -4.42
CA VAL A 52 4.76 8.63 -3.72
C VAL A 52 4.47 7.30 -3.03
N ILE A 53 4.45 7.31 -1.70
CA ILE A 53 4.18 6.13 -0.88
C ILE A 53 2.74 6.19 -0.39
N VAL A 54 1.96 5.17 -0.73
CA VAL A 54 0.54 5.06 -0.37
C VAL A 54 0.33 3.93 0.63
N SER A 55 -0.15 4.26 1.81
CA SER A 55 -0.55 3.29 2.85
C SER A 55 -2.08 3.20 2.86
N VAL A 56 -2.63 2.20 2.17
CA VAL A 56 -4.08 2.01 2.07
C VAL A 56 -4.42 0.52 1.98
N ILE A 57 -5.55 0.12 2.55
CA ILE A 57 -6.13 -1.18 2.26
C ILE A 57 -6.81 -1.10 0.89
N SER A 58 -6.24 -1.79 -0.11
CA SER A 58 -6.79 -1.91 -1.46
C SER A 58 -7.08 -3.39 -1.76
N PRO A 59 -8.18 -3.96 -1.21
CA PRO A 59 -8.42 -5.39 -1.27
C PRO A 59 -8.80 -5.85 -2.67
N LEU A 60 -9.43 -4.98 -3.46
CA LEU A 60 -9.97 -5.32 -4.77
C LEU A 60 -8.91 -5.24 -5.86
N LYS A 61 -8.75 -6.33 -6.61
CA LYS A 61 -7.81 -6.47 -7.72
C LYS A 61 -8.00 -5.36 -8.76
N LYS A 62 -9.24 -5.03 -9.13
CA LYS A 62 -9.58 -4.03 -10.13
C LYS A 62 -8.90 -2.68 -9.91
N THR A 63 -8.87 -2.17 -8.68
CA THR A 63 -8.26 -0.87 -8.38
C THR A 63 -6.74 -0.90 -8.46
N ARG A 64 -6.11 -2.01 -8.04
CA ARG A 64 -4.66 -2.18 -8.15
C ARG A 64 -4.21 -2.37 -9.60
N GLU A 65 -4.96 -3.13 -10.41
CA GLU A 65 -4.71 -3.28 -11.84
C GLU A 65 -4.88 -1.96 -12.59
N TYR A 66 -5.88 -1.15 -12.22
CA TYR A 66 -6.03 0.19 -12.78
C TYR A 66 -4.81 1.08 -12.45
N ALA A 67 -4.34 1.07 -11.19
CA ALA A 67 -3.11 1.78 -10.82
C ALA A 67 -1.90 1.27 -11.61
N LYS A 68 -1.76 -0.05 -11.75
CA LYS A 68 -0.69 -0.67 -12.54
C LYS A 68 -0.74 -0.26 -14.02
N LYS A 69 -1.94 -0.23 -14.62
CA LYS A 69 -2.13 0.23 -16.01
C LYS A 69 -1.75 1.71 -16.15
N LYS A 70 -2.16 2.54 -15.19
CA LYS A 70 -1.97 4.00 -15.24
C LYS A 70 -0.50 4.41 -15.05
N PHE A 71 0.19 3.84 -14.07
CA PHE A 71 1.58 4.20 -13.75
C PHE A 71 2.62 3.25 -14.36
N GLY A 72 2.19 2.19 -15.02
CA GLY A 72 3.03 1.27 -15.78
C GLY A 72 4.19 0.70 -14.96
N LYS A 73 5.39 0.91 -15.47
CA LYS A 73 6.64 0.48 -14.85
C LYS A 73 6.97 1.18 -13.52
N ASN A 74 6.40 2.34 -13.27
CA ASN A 74 6.59 3.11 -12.02
C ASN A 74 5.70 2.66 -10.87
N TYR A 75 4.80 1.70 -11.10
CA TYR A 75 3.92 1.14 -10.06
C TYR A 75 4.54 -0.07 -9.38
N PHE A 76 4.65 -0.01 -8.06
CA PHE A 76 5.08 -1.12 -7.21
C PHE A 76 3.99 -1.48 -6.21
N GLU A 77 3.55 -2.74 -6.22
CA GLU A 77 2.67 -3.27 -5.18
C GLU A 77 3.52 -3.89 -4.07
N VAL A 78 3.37 -3.36 -2.86
CA VAL A 78 3.96 -3.94 -1.65
C VAL A 78 2.84 -4.59 -0.85
N TYR A 79 2.86 -5.92 -0.76
CA TYR A 79 1.92 -6.69 0.04
C TYR A 79 2.50 -6.95 1.43
N THR A 80 1.90 -6.33 2.44
CA THR A 80 2.26 -6.53 3.85
C THR A 80 1.49 -7.73 4.40
N LYS A 81 2.17 -8.88 4.50
CA LYS A 81 1.61 -10.10 5.08
C LYS A 81 1.73 -10.04 6.60
N CYS A 82 0.63 -10.34 7.29
CA CYS A 82 0.58 -10.47 8.75
C CYS A 82 -0.52 -11.45 9.14
N SER A 83 -0.29 -12.28 10.17
CA SER A 83 -1.32 -13.17 10.71
C SER A 83 -2.35 -12.38 11.51
N ILE A 84 -3.59 -12.89 11.56
CA ILE A 84 -4.66 -12.31 12.37
C ILE A 84 -4.28 -12.29 13.86
N ARG A 85 -3.58 -13.32 14.34
CA ARG A 85 -3.08 -13.38 15.72
C ARG A 85 -2.18 -12.18 16.03
N GLU A 86 -1.22 -11.88 15.18
CA GLU A 86 -0.28 -10.79 15.37
C GLU A 86 -0.94 -9.41 15.17
N LEU A 87 -1.85 -9.27 14.20
CA LEU A 87 -2.64 -8.06 14.01
C LEU A 87 -3.51 -7.75 15.24
N THR A 88 -4.15 -8.78 15.81
CA THR A 88 -4.94 -8.65 17.04
C THR A 88 -4.07 -8.30 18.26
N ARG A 89 -2.86 -8.90 18.34
CA ARG A 89 -1.91 -8.58 19.43
C ARG A 89 -1.46 -7.13 19.38
N ARG A 90 -1.18 -6.60 18.19
CA ARG A 90 -0.74 -5.21 17.98
C ARG A 90 -1.85 -4.20 18.18
N ASP A 91 -2.97 -4.44 17.61
CA ASP A 91 -4.24 -3.67 17.59
C ASP A 91 -4.15 -2.18 18.00
N THR A 92 -3.23 -1.46 17.41
CA THR A 92 -2.86 -0.07 17.76
C THR A 92 -4.04 0.92 17.67
N LYS A 93 -5.06 0.58 16.89
CA LYS A 93 -6.27 1.41 16.70
C LYS A 93 -7.51 0.83 17.36
N LYS A 94 -7.37 -0.24 18.16
CA LYS A 94 -8.48 -0.97 18.79
C LYS A 94 -9.55 -1.46 17.81
N LEU A 95 -9.17 -1.72 16.56
CA LEU A 95 -10.12 -2.16 15.52
C LEU A 95 -10.52 -3.61 15.68
N TYR A 96 -9.55 -4.49 16.02
CA TYR A 96 -9.81 -5.92 16.24
C TYR A 96 -10.59 -6.15 17.53
N GLU A 97 -10.31 -5.41 18.59
CA GLU A 97 -11.08 -5.44 19.82
C GLU A 97 -12.55 -5.05 19.56
N LYS A 98 -12.77 -3.94 18.84
CA LYS A 98 -14.12 -3.49 18.46
C LYS A 98 -14.84 -4.48 17.54
N ALA A 99 -14.12 -5.11 16.63
CA ALA A 99 -14.68 -6.13 15.73
C ALA A 99 -15.05 -7.40 16.49
N LYS A 100 -14.28 -7.84 17.48
CA LYS A 100 -14.63 -8.95 18.38
C LYS A 100 -15.89 -8.69 19.20
N LYS A 101 -16.09 -7.41 19.60
CA LYS A 101 -17.30 -6.98 20.32
C LYS A 101 -18.48 -6.66 19.39
N ASN A 102 -18.39 -6.98 18.09
CA ASN A 102 -19.37 -6.65 17.05
C ASN A 102 -19.71 -5.16 16.90
N ILE A 103 -18.87 -4.26 17.44
CA ILE A 103 -19.02 -2.81 17.24
C ILE A 103 -18.64 -2.41 15.82
N ILE A 104 -17.70 -3.14 15.21
CA ILE A 104 -17.30 -3.01 13.80
C ILE A 104 -17.58 -4.33 13.10
N THR A 105 -18.41 -4.31 12.05
CA THR A 105 -18.85 -5.51 11.31
C THR A 105 -18.18 -5.69 9.94
N ASN A 106 -17.36 -4.72 9.50
CA ASN A 106 -16.78 -4.69 8.15
C ASN A 106 -15.25 -4.49 8.16
N LEU A 107 -14.54 -5.08 9.14
CA LEU A 107 -13.09 -5.02 9.19
C LEU A 107 -12.50 -6.00 8.16
N ILE A 108 -11.93 -5.47 7.08
CA ILE A 108 -11.36 -6.26 5.98
C ILE A 108 -10.25 -7.18 6.49
N GLY A 109 -10.35 -8.46 6.14
CA GLY A 109 -9.43 -9.50 6.59
C GLY A 109 -9.77 -10.11 7.95
N PHE A 110 -10.88 -9.70 8.60
CA PHE A 110 -11.34 -10.26 9.86
C PHE A 110 -12.82 -10.68 9.81
N ASN A 111 -13.77 -9.73 9.78
CA ASN A 111 -15.19 -10.00 9.75
C ASN A 111 -15.94 -9.34 8.58
N SER A 112 -15.21 -8.87 7.55
CA SER A 112 -15.78 -8.35 6.32
C SER A 112 -16.00 -9.47 5.29
N SER A 113 -17.05 -9.38 4.50
CA SER A 113 -17.27 -10.21 3.31
C SER A 113 -16.31 -9.86 2.16
N ILE A 114 -15.59 -8.76 2.26
CA ILE A 114 -14.64 -8.31 1.24
C ILE A 114 -13.28 -8.94 1.51
N ASN A 115 -12.88 -9.87 0.65
CA ASN A 115 -11.58 -10.54 0.72
C ASN A 115 -10.53 -9.80 -0.11
N TYR A 116 -9.25 -10.03 0.23
CA TYR A 116 -8.14 -9.56 -0.58
C TYR A 116 -8.02 -10.41 -1.86
N GLU A 117 -8.27 -9.80 -3.00
CA GLU A 117 -8.17 -10.43 -4.31
C GLU A 117 -6.71 -10.45 -4.78
N LYS A 118 -6.20 -11.62 -5.23
CA LYS A 118 -4.82 -11.75 -5.73
C LYS A 118 -4.69 -11.17 -7.14
N THR A 119 -3.59 -10.46 -7.40
CA THR A 119 -3.18 -10.01 -8.75
C THR A 119 -2.25 -11.02 -9.40
N LYS A 120 -2.23 -11.07 -10.74
CA LYS A 120 -1.36 -11.97 -11.51
C LYS A 120 0.08 -11.43 -11.65
N TYR A 121 0.30 -10.12 -11.52
CA TYR A 121 1.63 -9.53 -11.65
C TYR A 121 2.46 -9.64 -10.37
N LYS A 122 3.78 -9.52 -10.55
CA LYS A 122 4.78 -9.61 -9.48
C LYS A 122 4.64 -8.45 -8.49
N LYS A 123 4.69 -8.79 -7.20
CA LYS A 123 4.61 -7.85 -6.08
C LYS A 123 5.75 -8.08 -5.09
N ILE A 124 6.06 -7.06 -4.30
CA ILE A 124 7.00 -7.16 -3.20
C ILE A 124 6.23 -7.65 -1.97
N ILE A 125 6.64 -8.78 -1.39
CA ILE A 125 5.99 -9.33 -0.19
C ILE A 125 6.90 -9.09 1.01
N VAL A 126 6.36 -8.45 2.05
CA VAL A 126 6.99 -8.29 3.36
C VAL A 126 6.17 -9.02 4.41
N ASN A 127 6.83 -9.85 5.22
CA ASN A 127 6.16 -10.65 6.27
C ASN A 127 6.39 -10.00 7.63
N THR A 128 5.45 -9.18 8.05
CA THR A 128 5.57 -8.41 9.29
C THR A 128 5.36 -9.22 10.56
N ASP A 129 5.00 -10.52 10.48
CA ASP A 129 5.08 -11.43 11.62
C ASP A 129 6.53 -11.76 11.99
N LYS A 130 7.42 -11.81 10.98
CA LYS A 130 8.78 -12.34 11.10
C LYS A 130 9.85 -11.28 10.85
N GLU A 131 9.53 -10.22 10.12
CA GLU A 131 10.48 -9.19 9.70
C GLU A 131 10.33 -7.94 10.57
N THR A 132 11.46 -7.38 10.99
CA THR A 132 11.47 -6.04 11.62
C THR A 132 11.14 -4.96 10.57
N ILE A 133 10.79 -3.76 11.04
CA ILE A 133 10.56 -2.59 10.16
C ILE A 133 11.81 -2.30 9.32
N SER A 134 13.01 -2.49 9.89
CA SER A 134 14.27 -2.27 9.17
C SER A 134 14.46 -3.26 8.04
N VAL A 135 14.25 -4.54 8.30
CA VAL A 135 14.37 -5.62 7.30
C VAL A 135 13.36 -5.42 6.17
N SER A 136 12.07 -5.27 6.50
CA SER A 136 11.00 -5.05 5.51
C SER A 136 11.26 -3.82 4.64
N SER A 137 11.69 -2.70 5.24
CA SER A 137 11.95 -1.48 4.47
C SER A 137 13.20 -1.56 3.61
N ASN A 138 14.26 -2.26 4.03
CA ASN A 138 15.43 -2.51 3.18
C ASN A 138 15.04 -3.37 1.96
N LYS A 139 14.33 -4.47 2.19
CA LYS A 139 13.82 -5.35 1.13
C LYS A 139 13.02 -4.59 0.07
N VAL A 140 12.15 -3.67 0.50
CA VAL A 140 11.38 -2.82 -0.43
C VAL A 140 12.31 -1.88 -1.21
N ILE A 141 13.23 -1.20 -0.54
CA ILE A 141 14.16 -0.25 -1.18
C ILE A 141 15.06 -0.95 -2.20
N GLU A 142 15.61 -2.10 -1.86
CA GLU A 142 16.43 -2.92 -2.76
C GLU A 142 15.67 -3.31 -4.03
N LYS A 143 14.43 -3.79 -3.88
CA LYS A 143 13.59 -4.14 -5.03
C LYS A 143 13.25 -2.94 -5.90
N ILE A 144 12.97 -1.78 -5.31
CA ILE A 144 12.70 -0.54 -6.05
C ILE A 144 13.99 -0.06 -6.74
N ASN A 145 15.13 -0.03 -6.06
CA ASN A 145 16.42 0.38 -6.64
C ASN A 145 16.80 -0.54 -7.80
N LEU A 146 16.62 -1.84 -7.69
CA LEU A 146 16.85 -2.79 -8.78
C LEU A 146 16.02 -2.42 -10.03
N TRP A 147 14.77 -1.98 -9.84
CA TRP A 147 13.90 -1.57 -10.94
C TRP A 147 14.27 -0.21 -11.54
N VAL A 148 14.50 0.80 -10.71
CA VAL A 148 14.93 2.14 -11.17
C VAL A 148 16.18 2.03 -12.03
N LYS A 149 17.04 1.11 -11.70
CA LYS A 149 18.27 0.82 -12.42
C LYS A 149 18.03 0.12 -13.77
N VAL A 150 17.15 -0.87 -13.84
CA VAL A 150 16.75 -1.56 -15.08
C VAL A 150 16.02 -0.60 -16.03
N LEU A 151 15.28 0.39 -15.50
CA LEU A 151 14.51 1.34 -16.31
C LEU A 151 15.33 2.53 -16.81
N ALA A 152 16.35 2.91 -16.08
CA ALA A 152 17.29 3.97 -16.52
C ALA A 152 18.14 3.54 -17.71
N GLY A 153 18.02 2.30 -18.20
CA GLY A 153 18.56 1.65 -19.41
C GLY A 153 19.88 2.15 -20.04
N LYS A 154 20.43 3.23 -19.50
CA LYS A 154 21.70 3.86 -19.85
C LYS A 154 22.64 4.02 -18.65
N ILE A 155 22.18 3.69 -17.46
CA ILE A 155 23.05 3.64 -16.31
C ILE A 155 23.34 2.16 -16.10
N LYS A 156 24.56 1.76 -16.50
CA LYS A 156 25.14 0.50 -16.02
C LYS A 156 25.06 0.54 -14.51
N LEU A 157 24.11 -0.22 -13.99
CA LEU A 157 23.93 -0.36 -12.59
C LEU A 157 24.97 -1.31 -12.07
N GLN A 158 26.06 -0.71 -11.64
CA GLN A 158 26.88 -1.34 -10.62
C GLN A 158 26.13 -1.29 -9.31
N PHE A 159 25.69 -2.45 -8.89
CA PHE A 159 25.34 -2.74 -7.52
C PHE A 159 26.60 -3.21 -6.83
N MET A 160 27.06 -2.46 -5.90
CA MET A 160 27.89 -3.00 -4.83
C MET A 160 27.02 -3.36 -3.65
#